data_31c309184c189cc9e6974b99dcddd5cf
#
_entry.id   31c309184c189cc9e6974b99dcddd5cf
#
_cell.length_a   1.000
_cell.length_b   1.000
_cell.length_c   1.000
_cell.angle_alpha   90.00
_cell.angle_beta   90.00
_cell.angle_gamma   90.00
#
_symmetry.space_group_name_H-M   'P 1'
#
loop_
_entity.id
_entity.type
_entity.pdbx_description
1 polymer ?
#
loop_
_entity_poly.entity_id
_entity_poly.type
_entity_poly.pdbx_seq_one_letter_code
_entity_poly.pdbx_strand_id
1 'polypeptide(L)'
;LVAVAEGEWTVGPASLEVGGQVLVAPPVTVKVVPRASGEQAADVIGTYSDRSPYVGEVGVFRFEYRRRGQVLEARWTPPEFPGFAESREAETQQREYAVLEDGVRVSVQEVYVPLIAMQPGPRTIGPALLTVQLPDPDSRRRRQSIFGFSGGTIQETYATQPIDVAIRPLPTEGRPERFSGLVGNMKLSVRVSEER
;
A
#
# COMPACT_ATOMS: atom_id res chain seq x y z
N LEU A 1 12.81 -9.37 2.92
CA LEU A 1 11.96 -9.26 4.12
C LEU A 1 11.89 -7.80 4.53
N VAL A 2 10.68 -7.28 4.76
CA VAL A 2 10.45 -5.94 5.28
C VAL A 2 9.74 -6.08 6.63
N ALA A 3 10.25 -5.41 7.66
CA ALA A 3 9.62 -5.40 8.97
C ALA A 3 8.43 -4.42 8.94
N VAL A 4 7.23 -4.91 9.25
CA VAL A 4 5.99 -4.11 9.25
C VAL A 4 5.45 -3.82 10.66
N ALA A 5 6.06 -4.41 11.69
CA ALA A 5 5.71 -4.18 13.09
C ALA A 5 6.95 -4.30 13.98
N GLU A 6 6.94 -3.56 15.10
CA GLU A 6 7.97 -3.62 16.13
C GLU A 6 7.88 -4.92 16.92
N GLY A 7 8.99 -5.36 17.52
CA GLY A 7 9.03 -6.55 18.36
C GLY A 7 10.18 -7.48 18.03
N GLU A 8 10.19 -8.66 18.66
CA GLU A 8 11.14 -9.73 18.37
C GLU A 8 10.47 -10.78 17.47
N TRP A 9 11.13 -11.05 16.34
CA TRP A 9 10.63 -11.95 15.32
C TRP A 9 11.64 -13.04 15.04
N THR A 10 11.19 -14.29 14.91
CA THR A 10 12.05 -15.40 14.52
C THR A 10 11.84 -15.70 13.04
N VAL A 11 12.91 -15.59 12.26
CA VAL A 11 12.93 -15.92 10.83
C VAL A 11 13.61 -17.26 10.62
N GLY A 12 12.97 -18.16 9.94
CA GLY A 12 13.47 -19.51 9.66
C GLY A 12 12.88 -20.59 10.59
N PRO A 13 13.41 -21.80 10.53
CA PRO A 13 14.59 -22.24 9.76
C PRO A 13 14.37 -22.17 8.25
N ALA A 14 15.44 -21.97 7.47
CA ALA A 14 15.42 -22.09 6.02
C ALA A 14 16.08 -23.41 5.60
N SER A 15 15.48 -24.11 4.64
CA SER A 15 16.05 -25.35 4.08
C SER A 15 16.31 -25.21 2.59
N LEU A 16 17.41 -25.78 2.13
CA LEU A 16 17.78 -25.84 0.72
C LEU A 16 18.16 -27.27 0.37
N GLU A 17 17.55 -27.82 -0.67
CA GLU A 17 17.90 -29.13 -1.19
C GLU A 17 18.83 -28.99 -2.40
N VAL A 18 20.04 -29.57 -2.29
CA VAL A 18 21.04 -29.56 -3.37
C VAL A 18 21.60 -30.97 -3.50
N GLY A 19 21.47 -31.57 -4.69
CA GLY A 19 22.03 -32.90 -4.98
C GLY A 19 21.50 -34.01 -4.09
N GLY A 20 20.26 -33.96 -3.60
CA GLY A 20 19.64 -34.91 -2.71
C GLY A 20 20.04 -34.73 -1.23
N GLN A 21 20.80 -33.70 -0.89
CA GLN A 21 21.10 -33.33 0.50
C GLN A 21 20.27 -32.11 0.90
N VAL A 22 19.66 -32.15 2.09
CA VAL A 22 18.94 -31.05 2.69
C VAL A 22 19.86 -30.29 3.64
N LEU A 23 20.18 -29.05 3.29
CA LEU A 23 20.91 -28.12 4.15
C LEU A 23 19.89 -27.27 4.90
N VAL A 24 20.02 -27.19 6.23
CA VAL A 24 19.11 -26.43 7.09
C VAL A 24 19.90 -25.33 7.77
N ALA A 25 19.48 -24.08 7.55
CA ALA A 25 19.98 -22.94 8.30
C ALA A 25 19.15 -22.77 9.60
N PRO A 26 19.80 -22.52 10.75
CA PRO A 26 19.10 -22.29 12.00
C PRO A 26 18.22 -21.03 11.93
N PRO A 27 17.17 -20.95 12.74
CA PRO A 27 16.36 -19.73 12.85
C PRO A 27 17.20 -18.58 13.41
N VAL A 28 16.87 -17.35 12.97
CA VAL A 28 17.52 -16.11 13.42
C VAL A 28 16.47 -15.23 14.09
N THR A 29 16.76 -14.78 15.30
CA THR A 29 15.92 -13.78 15.97
C THR A 29 16.32 -12.38 15.53
N VAL A 30 15.34 -11.62 15.03
CA VAL A 30 15.50 -10.23 14.59
C VAL A 30 14.68 -9.35 15.52
N LYS A 31 15.32 -8.36 16.12
CA LYS A 31 14.64 -7.35 16.92
C LYS A 31 14.35 -6.12 16.06
N VAL A 32 13.06 -5.88 15.81
CA VAL A 32 12.59 -4.67 15.14
C VAL A 32 12.34 -3.60 16.21
N VAL A 33 13.12 -2.54 16.16
CA VAL A 33 12.99 -1.41 17.09
C VAL A 33 12.32 -0.23 16.39
N PRO A 34 11.65 0.67 17.17
CA PRO A 34 11.14 1.91 16.62
C PRO A 34 12.26 2.65 15.89
N ARG A 35 11.92 3.24 14.77
CA ARG A 35 12.86 4.14 14.11
C ARG A 35 13.15 5.32 15.04
N ALA A 36 14.43 5.64 15.26
CA ALA A 36 14.79 6.84 15.97
C ALA A 36 14.08 8.05 15.33
N SER A 37 13.43 8.88 16.16
CA SER A 37 12.65 10.04 15.74
C SER A 37 13.57 11.14 15.16
N GLY A 38 14.07 10.91 13.95
CA GLY A 38 14.58 11.92 13.05
C GLY A 38 13.51 12.30 12.05
N GLU A 39 13.58 13.45 11.43
CA GLU A 39 12.65 13.85 10.35
C GLU A 39 12.55 12.71 9.31
N GLN A 40 11.42 12.01 9.31
CA GLN A 40 11.16 10.99 8.31
C GLN A 40 11.06 11.68 6.95
N ALA A 41 11.88 11.22 5.99
CA ALA A 41 11.84 11.76 4.63
C ALA A 41 10.50 11.46 3.94
N ALA A 42 9.80 10.42 4.41
CA ALA A 42 8.53 9.97 3.87
C ALA A 42 7.61 9.42 4.97
N ASP A 43 6.31 9.48 4.73
CA ASP A 43 5.27 8.85 5.52
C ASP A 43 4.26 8.20 4.57
N VAL A 44 3.67 7.05 4.96
CA VAL A 44 2.73 6.30 4.12
C VAL A 44 1.49 5.91 4.91
N ILE A 45 0.33 6.10 4.31
CA ILE A 45 -0.97 5.79 4.89
C ILE A 45 -1.76 4.94 3.89
N GLY A 46 -2.32 3.83 4.35
CA GLY A 46 -3.29 3.01 3.61
C GLY A 46 -4.66 3.11 4.25
N THR A 47 -5.69 3.32 3.45
CA THR A 47 -7.09 3.32 3.91
C THR A 47 -7.97 2.58 2.91
N TYR A 48 -9.10 2.04 3.40
CA TYR A 48 -10.15 1.50 2.56
C TYR A 48 -11.48 2.15 2.92
N SER A 49 -12.30 2.43 1.91
CA SER A 49 -13.50 3.26 2.05
C SER A 49 -14.58 2.69 2.96
N ASP A 50 -14.71 1.35 3.03
CA ASP A 50 -15.68 0.68 3.89
C ASP A 50 -15.08 -0.57 4.57
N ARG A 51 -15.20 -0.66 5.88
CA ARG A 51 -14.74 -1.81 6.67
C ARG A 51 -15.71 -3.00 6.63
N SER A 52 -16.90 -2.82 6.07
CA SER A 52 -17.97 -3.84 6.08
C SER A 52 -18.83 -3.83 4.80
N PRO A 53 -18.19 -3.88 3.59
CA PRO A 53 -18.92 -3.84 2.33
C PRO A 53 -19.72 -5.12 2.12
N TYR A 54 -20.75 -5.06 1.29
CA TYR A 54 -21.43 -6.25 0.77
C TYR A 54 -20.67 -6.84 -0.43
N VAL A 55 -20.85 -8.13 -0.65
CA VAL A 55 -20.38 -8.78 -1.91
C VAL A 55 -20.97 -8.03 -3.12
N GLY A 56 -20.11 -7.69 -4.09
CA GLY A 56 -20.45 -6.90 -5.28
C GLY A 56 -20.35 -5.39 -5.10
N GLU A 57 -20.15 -4.90 -3.87
CA GLU A 57 -19.95 -3.48 -3.60
C GLU A 57 -18.56 -3.03 -4.02
N VAL A 58 -18.49 -1.84 -4.63
CA VAL A 58 -17.25 -1.20 -5.03
C VAL A 58 -16.78 -0.28 -3.91
N GLY A 59 -15.60 -0.56 -3.38
CA GLY A 59 -14.90 0.33 -2.48
C GLY A 59 -13.61 0.84 -3.11
N VAL A 60 -12.90 1.73 -2.41
CA VAL A 60 -11.65 2.30 -2.89
C VAL A 60 -10.56 2.12 -1.84
N PHE A 61 -9.49 1.44 -2.20
CA PHE A 61 -8.25 1.47 -1.45
C PHE A 61 -7.48 2.73 -1.85
N ARG A 62 -7.10 3.55 -0.86
CA ARG A 62 -6.29 4.74 -1.03
C ARG A 62 -4.94 4.53 -0.36
N PHE A 63 -3.90 4.66 -1.16
CA PHE A 63 -2.53 4.78 -0.69
C PHE A 63 -2.14 6.26 -0.74
N GLU A 64 -1.57 6.77 0.34
CA GLU A 64 -1.06 8.13 0.44
C GLU A 64 0.41 8.10 0.81
N TYR A 65 1.22 8.83 0.06
CA TYR A 65 2.63 9.04 0.29
C TYR A 65 2.90 10.53 0.52
N ARG A 66 3.45 10.86 1.67
CA ARG A 66 3.83 12.21 2.08
C ARG A 66 5.34 12.36 2.09
N ARG A 67 5.85 13.34 1.39
CA ARG A 67 7.28 13.61 1.25
C ARG A 67 7.63 14.98 1.83
N ARG A 68 8.50 15.00 2.84
CA ARG A 68 9.00 16.23 3.48
C ARG A 68 10.41 16.60 3.05
N GLY A 69 11.17 15.64 2.51
CA GLY A 69 12.57 15.80 2.12
C GLY A 69 12.85 15.52 0.65
N GLN A 70 14.13 15.52 0.29
CA GLN A 70 14.56 15.16 -1.04
C GLN A 70 14.51 13.63 -1.20
N VAL A 71 13.72 13.16 -2.16
CA VAL A 71 13.64 11.77 -2.60
C VAL A 71 14.07 11.74 -4.06
N LEU A 72 15.01 10.86 -4.38
CA LEU A 72 15.55 10.72 -5.75
C LEU A 72 14.66 9.82 -6.59
N GLU A 73 14.20 8.71 -6.00
CA GLU A 73 13.31 7.75 -6.62
C GLU A 73 12.33 7.22 -5.56
N ALA A 74 11.10 6.98 -5.95
CA ALA A 74 10.10 6.33 -5.12
C ALA A 74 9.38 5.25 -5.93
N ARG A 75 9.31 4.04 -5.37
CA ARG A 75 8.62 2.89 -5.98
C ARG A 75 7.56 2.38 -5.05
N TRP A 76 6.32 2.46 -5.47
CA TRP A 76 5.20 1.86 -4.78
C TRP A 76 4.99 0.40 -5.21
N THR A 77 4.74 -0.46 -4.22
CA THR A 77 4.30 -1.83 -4.41
C THR A 77 2.92 -1.99 -3.79
N PRO A 78 1.88 -2.29 -4.59
CA PRO A 78 0.53 -2.47 -4.07
C PRO A 78 0.46 -3.64 -3.08
N PRO A 79 -0.48 -3.61 -2.13
CA PRO A 79 -0.73 -4.74 -1.26
C PRO A 79 -1.48 -5.84 -2.01
N GLU A 80 -1.54 -7.03 -1.42
CA GLU A 80 -2.49 -8.05 -1.83
C GLU A 80 -3.91 -7.67 -1.35
N PHE A 81 -4.91 -7.98 -2.16
CA PHE A 81 -6.33 -7.71 -1.91
C PHE A 81 -7.13 -9.01 -1.79
N PRO A 82 -6.94 -9.86 -0.75
CA PRO A 82 -7.64 -11.13 -0.63
C PRO A 82 -9.14 -10.95 -0.53
N GLY A 83 -9.90 -11.63 -1.38
CA GLY A 83 -11.36 -11.54 -1.42
C GLY A 83 -11.92 -10.36 -2.21
N PHE A 84 -11.05 -9.58 -2.86
CA PHE A 84 -11.42 -8.49 -3.75
C PHE A 84 -10.92 -8.75 -5.17
N ALA A 85 -11.55 -8.08 -6.13
CA ALA A 85 -11.08 -7.94 -7.50
C ALA A 85 -10.93 -6.46 -7.83
N GLU A 86 -9.92 -6.11 -8.61
CA GLU A 86 -9.83 -4.75 -9.15
C GLU A 86 -10.97 -4.50 -10.13
N SER A 87 -11.58 -3.32 -10.04
CA SER A 87 -12.64 -2.93 -10.98
C SER A 87 -12.06 -2.75 -12.37
N ARG A 88 -12.72 -3.33 -13.38
CA ARG A 88 -12.36 -3.10 -14.79
C ARG A 88 -13.01 -1.85 -15.37
N GLU A 89 -14.06 -1.36 -14.72
CA GLU A 89 -14.84 -0.20 -15.18
C GLU A 89 -14.30 1.13 -14.60
N ALA A 90 -13.62 1.06 -13.46
CA ALA A 90 -13.00 2.21 -12.84
C ALA A 90 -11.48 2.02 -12.82
N GLU A 91 -10.77 2.96 -13.44
CA GLU A 91 -9.31 2.93 -13.50
C GLU A 91 -8.67 3.39 -12.19
N THR A 92 -7.48 2.87 -11.91
CA THR A 92 -6.63 3.39 -10.83
C THR A 92 -6.29 4.85 -11.12
N GLN A 93 -6.60 5.72 -10.17
CA GLN A 93 -6.35 7.16 -10.27
C GLN A 93 -5.15 7.54 -9.42
N GLN A 94 -4.38 8.51 -9.90
CA GLN A 94 -3.28 9.10 -9.16
C GLN A 94 -3.49 10.60 -9.05
N ARG A 95 -3.11 11.16 -7.89
CA ARG A 95 -3.11 12.61 -7.66
C ARG A 95 -1.80 13.01 -7.01
N GLU A 96 -1.31 14.18 -7.38
CA GLU A 96 -0.16 14.81 -6.73
C GLU A 96 -0.51 16.26 -6.42
N TYR A 97 -0.20 16.67 -5.19
CA TYR A 97 -0.39 18.05 -4.74
C TYR A 97 0.60 18.35 -3.61
N ALA A 98 0.67 19.62 -3.20
CA ALA A 98 1.47 20.03 -2.08
C ALA A 98 0.61 20.74 -1.03
N VAL A 99 0.90 20.45 0.23
CA VAL A 99 0.29 21.13 1.39
C VAL A 99 1.37 21.82 2.20
N LEU A 100 0.98 22.79 2.99
CA LEU A 100 1.86 23.45 3.95
C LEU A 100 1.49 22.95 5.34
N GLU A 101 2.42 22.23 6.00
CA GLU A 101 2.26 21.71 7.36
C GLU A 101 3.35 22.35 8.23
N ASP A 102 2.95 23.04 9.27
CA ASP A 102 3.86 23.74 10.21
C ASP A 102 4.91 24.62 9.50
N GLY A 103 4.54 25.23 8.38
CA GLY A 103 5.45 26.06 7.58
C GLY A 103 6.36 25.26 6.63
N VAL A 104 6.29 23.93 6.62
CA VAL A 104 7.06 23.06 5.74
C VAL A 104 6.18 22.62 4.57
N ARG A 105 6.72 22.71 3.35
CA ARG A 105 6.05 22.21 2.15
C ARG A 105 6.18 20.69 2.08
N VAL A 106 5.03 20.01 2.13
CA VAL A 106 4.90 18.54 2.01
C VAL A 106 4.29 18.22 0.65
N SER A 107 4.98 17.42 -0.16
CA SER A 107 4.42 16.84 -1.38
C SER A 107 3.62 15.60 -1.02
N VAL A 108 2.39 15.52 -1.50
CA VAL A 108 1.47 14.38 -1.27
C VAL A 108 1.18 13.73 -2.61
N GLN A 109 1.38 12.42 -2.68
CA GLN A 109 0.96 11.57 -3.79
C GLN A 109 -0.08 10.56 -3.29
N GLU A 110 -1.17 10.43 -4.01
CA GLU A 110 -2.25 9.51 -3.70
C GLU A 110 -2.50 8.57 -4.87
N VAL A 111 -2.73 7.30 -4.55
CA VAL A 111 -3.15 6.27 -5.50
C VAL A 111 -4.47 5.70 -5.01
N TYR A 112 -5.47 5.68 -5.88
CA TYR A 112 -6.82 5.19 -5.61
C TYR A 112 -7.06 3.95 -6.45
N VAL A 113 -7.23 2.80 -5.79
CA VAL A 113 -7.48 1.50 -6.43
C VAL A 113 -8.93 1.10 -6.16
N PRO A 114 -9.82 1.12 -7.16
CA PRO A 114 -11.19 0.67 -7.00
C PRO A 114 -11.26 -0.86 -6.93
N LEU A 115 -11.86 -1.37 -5.86
CA LEU A 115 -11.95 -2.79 -5.54
C LEU A 115 -13.40 -3.23 -5.42
N ILE A 116 -13.73 -4.38 -6.00
CA ILE A 116 -15.02 -5.04 -5.86
C ILE A 116 -14.89 -6.14 -4.82
N ALA A 117 -15.72 -6.10 -3.78
CA ALA A 117 -15.78 -7.17 -2.79
C ALA A 117 -16.37 -8.45 -3.40
N MET A 118 -15.61 -9.55 -3.42
CA MET A 118 -16.01 -10.78 -4.14
C MET A 118 -16.40 -11.93 -3.21
N GLN A 119 -15.69 -12.08 -2.10
CA GLN A 119 -15.83 -13.24 -1.24
C GLN A 119 -16.22 -12.83 0.18
N PRO A 120 -17.37 -13.29 0.71
CA PRO A 120 -17.81 -12.93 2.05
C PRO A 120 -16.86 -13.48 3.13
N GLY A 121 -16.91 -12.85 4.30
CA GLY A 121 -16.11 -13.20 5.48
C GLY A 121 -15.02 -12.17 5.80
N PRO A 122 -14.28 -12.41 6.88
CA PRO A 122 -13.16 -11.55 7.27
C PRO A 122 -12.03 -11.64 6.25
N ARG A 123 -11.46 -10.48 5.92
CA ARG A 123 -10.33 -10.32 5.00
C ARG A 123 -9.39 -9.27 5.57
N THR A 124 -8.11 -9.40 5.25
CA THR A 124 -7.10 -8.40 5.59
C THR A 124 -6.42 -7.95 4.31
N ILE A 125 -6.55 -6.67 3.98
CA ILE A 125 -5.73 -6.03 2.95
C ILE A 125 -4.33 -5.89 3.55
N GLY A 126 -3.33 -6.46 2.89
CA GLY A 126 -1.94 -6.43 3.35
C GLY A 126 -1.33 -5.03 3.37
N PRO A 127 -0.11 -4.89 3.87
CA PRO A 127 0.60 -3.62 3.82
C PRO A 127 1.00 -3.27 2.39
N ALA A 128 0.75 -2.03 1.97
CA ALA A 128 1.40 -1.45 0.80
C ALA A 128 2.82 -1.05 1.16
N LEU A 129 3.77 -1.21 0.24
CA LEU A 129 5.16 -0.85 0.46
C LEU A 129 5.55 0.34 -0.42
N LEU A 130 6.36 1.23 0.13
CA LEU A 130 7.02 2.31 -0.59
C LEU A 130 8.53 2.19 -0.37
N THR A 131 9.26 1.92 -1.44
CA THR A 131 10.73 1.94 -1.42
C THR A 131 11.19 3.27 -2.00
N VAL A 132 12.00 4.02 -1.24
CA VAL A 132 12.55 5.31 -1.66
C VAL A 132 14.06 5.28 -1.68
N GLN A 133 14.66 6.00 -2.64
CA GLN A 133 16.07 6.31 -2.66
C GLN A 133 16.29 7.75 -2.19
N LEU A 134 17.14 7.90 -1.18
CA LEU A 134 17.47 9.17 -0.56
C LEU A 134 18.93 9.49 -0.82
N PRO A 135 19.32 10.78 -0.89
CA PRO A 135 20.74 11.16 -0.87
C PRO A 135 21.39 10.69 0.43
N ASP A 136 22.57 10.08 0.34
CA ASP A 136 23.35 9.74 1.54
C ASP A 136 23.88 11.03 2.20
N PRO A 137 23.46 11.35 3.44
CA PRO A 137 23.92 12.56 4.13
C PRO A 137 25.42 12.57 4.37
N ASP A 138 26.05 11.41 4.52
CA ASP A 138 27.48 11.29 4.75
C ASP A 138 28.32 11.43 3.46
N SER A 139 27.69 11.35 2.30
CA SER A 139 28.36 11.58 1.02
C SER A 139 28.97 12.99 0.89
N ARG A 140 28.36 13.99 1.57
CA ARG A 140 28.88 15.37 1.63
C ARG A 140 30.19 15.48 2.43
N ARG A 141 30.37 14.64 3.46
CA ARG A 141 31.59 14.60 4.28
C ARG A 141 32.74 13.89 3.59
N ARG A 142 32.43 12.93 2.68
CA ARG A 142 33.43 12.18 1.90
C ARG A 142 33.96 12.92 0.67
N ARG A 143 33.39 14.05 0.29
CA ARG A 143 33.85 14.87 -0.86
C ARG A 143 35.24 15.49 -0.73
N GLN A 144 35.94 15.30 0.39
CA GLN A 144 37.34 15.71 0.57
C GLN A 144 38.37 14.70 0.02
N SER A 145 37.93 13.59 -0.61
CA SER A 145 38.83 12.68 -1.31
C SER A 145 39.08 13.21 -2.74
N ILE A 146 40.36 13.36 -3.10
CA ILE A 146 40.84 13.89 -4.40
C ILE A 146 40.43 13.03 -5.60
N PHE A 147 39.88 11.86 -5.37
CA PHE A 147 39.31 10.94 -6.36
C PHE A 147 37.79 10.88 -6.26
N GLY A 148 37.13 12.05 -6.14
CA GLY A 148 35.70 12.18 -5.96
C GLY A 148 34.88 11.38 -6.98
N PHE A 149 34.22 10.28 -6.53
CA PHE A 149 33.11 9.66 -7.25
C PHE A 149 32.01 9.25 -6.30
N SER A 150 30.81 9.61 -6.73
CA SER A 150 29.44 9.26 -6.35
C SER A 150 28.98 9.74 -4.97
N GLY A 151 28.05 10.68 -5.03
CA GLY A 151 27.09 10.84 -3.95
C GLY A 151 26.38 9.50 -3.73
N GLY A 152 26.64 8.83 -2.61
CA GLY A 152 25.95 7.60 -2.26
C GLY A 152 24.45 7.85 -2.14
N THR A 153 23.67 6.82 -2.37
CA THR A 153 22.23 6.79 -2.08
C THR A 153 21.96 5.77 -1.01
N ILE A 154 21.02 6.06 -0.14
CA ILE A 154 20.46 5.09 0.81
C ILE A 154 19.07 4.71 0.37
N GLN A 155 18.71 3.45 0.55
CA GLN A 155 17.38 2.94 0.26
C GLN A 155 16.62 2.72 1.57
N GLU A 156 15.39 3.22 1.62
CA GLU A 156 14.50 3.02 2.74
C GLU A 156 13.18 2.45 2.24
N THR A 157 12.53 1.62 3.09
CA THR A 157 11.22 1.05 2.78
C THR A 157 10.25 1.39 3.91
N TYR A 158 9.11 1.93 3.53
CA TYR A 158 7.98 2.25 4.40
C TYR A 158 6.84 1.28 4.09
N ALA A 159 6.06 0.94 5.10
CA ALA A 159 4.90 0.06 4.97
C ALA A 159 3.67 0.69 5.61
N THR A 160 2.51 0.55 4.96
CA THR A 160 1.24 0.92 5.58
C THR A 160 0.82 -0.13 6.61
N GLN A 161 -0.07 0.23 7.52
CA GLN A 161 -0.71 -0.75 8.39
C GLN A 161 -1.66 -1.64 7.57
N PRO A 162 -1.80 -2.93 7.92
CA PRO A 162 -2.80 -3.80 7.32
C PRO A 162 -4.21 -3.32 7.67
N ILE A 163 -5.19 -3.65 6.82
CA ILE A 163 -6.57 -3.18 6.95
C ILE A 163 -7.51 -4.38 7.04
N ASP A 164 -8.15 -4.57 8.18
CA ASP A 164 -9.18 -5.59 8.35
C ASP A 164 -10.51 -5.12 7.78
N VAL A 165 -11.15 -5.99 6.99
CA VAL A 165 -12.44 -5.75 6.32
C VAL A 165 -13.31 -6.99 6.49
N ALA A 166 -14.57 -6.79 6.89
CA ALA A 166 -15.56 -7.86 7.04
C ALA A 166 -16.55 -7.81 5.86
N ILE A 167 -16.28 -8.54 4.78
CA ILE A 167 -17.17 -8.58 3.61
C ILE A 167 -18.45 -9.34 3.98
N ARG A 168 -19.60 -8.67 3.85
CA ARG A 168 -20.93 -9.22 4.18
C ARG A 168 -21.54 -9.95 3.00
N PRO A 169 -22.19 -11.10 3.19
CA PRO A 169 -23.02 -11.70 2.15
C PRO A 169 -24.23 -10.80 1.84
N LEU A 170 -24.73 -10.87 0.61
CA LEU A 170 -25.96 -10.17 0.25
C LEU A 170 -27.14 -10.72 1.04
N PRO A 171 -28.03 -9.85 1.56
CA PRO A 171 -29.29 -10.29 2.18
C PRO A 171 -30.12 -11.13 1.21
N THR A 172 -30.71 -12.20 1.73
CA THR A 172 -31.67 -13.04 0.97
C THR A 172 -33.10 -12.53 1.13
N GLU A 173 -33.44 -11.97 2.28
CA GLU A 173 -34.73 -11.39 2.60
C GLU A 173 -34.96 -10.08 1.82
N GLY A 174 -36.13 -9.95 1.20
CA GLY A 174 -36.48 -8.76 0.40
C GLY A 174 -35.80 -8.68 -0.96
N ARG A 175 -35.09 -9.73 -1.39
CA ARG A 175 -34.41 -9.76 -2.67
C ARG A 175 -35.42 -9.86 -3.82
N PRO A 176 -35.43 -8.94 -4.80
CA PRO A 176 -36.31 -9.01 -5.98
C PRO A 176 -36.05 -10.27 -6.79
N GLU A 177 -37.07 -10.83 -7.43
CA GLU A 177 -36.94 -11.99 -8.35
C GLU A 177 -35.95 -11.72 -9.49
N ARG A 178 -35.91 -10.46 -9.96
CA ARG A 178 -35.00 -10.01 -11.04
C ARG A 178 -33.91 -9.09 -10.45
N PHE A 179 -33.14 -9.62 -9.52
CA PHE A 179 -32.00 -8.88 -8.98
C PHE A 179 -30.92 -8.71 -10.04
N SER A 180 -30.57 -7.46 -10.36
CA SER A 180 -29.58 -7.12 -11.40
C SER A 180 -28.13 -7.40 -11.02
N GLY A 181 -27.84 -7.73 -9.76
CA GLY A 181 -26.48 -7.87 -9.24
C GLY A 181 -25.79 -6.56 -8.89
N LEU A 182 -26.44 -5.42 -9.10
CA LEU A 182 -25.89 -4.12 -8.74
C LEU A 182 -26.02 -3.90 -7.23
N VAL A 183 -24.90 -3.55 -6.57
CA VAL A 183 -24.82 -3.33 -5.13
C VAL A 183 -24.09 -2.01 -4.87
N GLY A 184 -24.61 -1.21 -3.94
CA GLY A 184 -24.04 0.08 -3.56
C GLY A 184 -24.96 1.27 -3.84
N ASN A 185 -24.46 2.48 -3.61
CA ASN A 185 -25.17 3.72 -3.89
C ASN A 185 -25.02 4.10 -5.36
N MET A 186 -26.10 4.04 -6.12
CA MET A 186 -26.10 4.31 -7.56
C MET A 186 -26.90 5.55 -7.90
N LYS A 187 -26.41 6.30 -8.89
CA LYS A 187 -27.14 7.41 -9.49
C LYS A 187 -27.39 7.08 -10.96
N LEU A 188 -28.64 6.93 -11.34
CA LEU A 188 -29.03 6.75 -12.72
C LEU A 188 -29.31 8.11 -13.36
N SER A 189 -28.72 8.40 -14.52
CA SER A 189 -29.05 9.54 -15.35
C SER A 189 -29.34 9.08 -16.78
N VAL A 190 -30.44 9.54 -17.35
CA VAL A 190 -30.83 9.27 -18.74
C VAL A 190 -30.77 10.57 -19.52
N ARG A 191 -30.09 10.55 -20.67
CA ARG A 191 -30.12 11.64 -21.65
C ARG A 191 -30.78 11.14 -22.91
N VAL A 192 -31.84 11.81 -23.32
CA VAL A 192 -32.48 11.55 -24.61
C VAL A 192 -31.90 12.52 -25.62
N SER A 193 -31.28 12.02 -26.70
CA SER A 193 -30.90 12.85 -27.86
C SER A 193 -32.10 12.89 -28.79
N GLU A 194 -32.58 14.08 -29.14
CA GLU A 194 -33.51 14.22 -30.25
C GLU A 194 -32.78 13.90 -31.55
N GLU A 195 -33.20 12.84 -32.24
CA GLU A 195 -32.83 12.65 -33.63
C GLU A 195 -33.59 13.69 -34.46
N ARG A 196 -32.81 14.51 -35.22
CA ARG A 196 -33.34 15.38 -36.29
C ARG A 196 -33.45 14.62 -37.60
#